data_b0e30b7b0e10871d17ae308d44936f99
#
_entry.id   b0e30b7b0e10871d17ae308d44936f99
#
_cell.length_a   1.000
_cell.length_b   1.000
_cell.length_c   1.000
_cell.angle_alpha   90.00
_cell.angle_beta   90.00
_cell.angle_gamma   90.00
#
_symmetry.space_group_name_H-M   'P 1'
#
loop_
_entity.id
_entity.type
_entity.pdbx_description
1 polymer ?
#
loop_
_entity_poly.entity_id
_entity_poly.type
_entity_poly.pdbx_seq_one_letter_code
_entity_poly.pdbx_strand_id
1 'polypeptide(L)'
;DVYKRQEAYIPQTDTYIEKDSNINDDVERLRHAATANLLTRRDCVVVATVSCIYGLGTPEEYAGRMLFLKEGQQIDRDELLRMFVSMQYKRNDIAFTRGTFRVRGDTVEIIPVYEELAIRIEFFGDEIDHISTLHPLTGDVIDHEPQVHIFPASHYAVSYTHLTLPT
;
A
#
# COMPACT_ATOMS: atom_id res chain seq x y z
N ASP A 1 -15.90 17.07 8.64
CA ASP A 1 -15.37 17.45 9.95
C ASP A 1 -13.88 17.69 9.83
N VAL A 2 -13.51 18.96 10.06
CA VAL A 2 -12.12 19.39 10.07
C VAL A 2 -11.52 18.92 11.40
N TYR A 3 -10.82 17.82 11.43
CA TYR A 3 -10.00 17.45 12.59
C TYR A 3 -8.88 18.49 12.72
N LYS A 4 -9.09 19.46 13.58
CA LYS A 4 -8.04 20.38 14.02
C LYS A 4 -6.98 19.55 14.74
N ARG A 5 -5.74 19.61 14.28
CA ARG A 5 -4.57 19.18 15.06
C ARG A 5 -4.64 19.92 16.39
N GLN A 6 -4.90 19.22 17.47
CA GLN A 6 -4.71 19.73 18.82
C GLN A 6 -3.47 19.07 19.37
N GLU A 7 -2.37 19.80 19.38
CA GLU A 7 -1.20 19.49 20.18
C GLU A 7 -1.59 19.69 21.64
N ALA A 8 -1.44 18.66 22.47
CA ALA A 8 -1.67 18.78 23.89
C ALA A 8 -0.31 19.13 24.55
N TYR A 9 -0.18 20.37 25.01
CA TYR A 9 0.94 20.83 25.82
C TYR A 9 0.58 20.78 27.30
N ILE A 10 1.42 20.14 28.12
CA ILE A 10 1.28 20.13 29.58
C ILE A 10 2.37 21.03 30.17
N PRO A 11 2.02 22.29 30.61
CA PRO A 11 3.02 23.26 31.05
C PRO A 11 3.83 22.87 32.28
N GLN A 12 3.32 21.94 33.10
CA GLN A 12 3.95 21.54 34.35
C GLN A 12 5.13 20.58 34.18
N THR A 13 5.26 19.92 33.05
CA THR A 13 6.29 18.91 32.78
C THR A 13 7.10 19.18 31.54
N ASP A 14 6.83 20.30 30.84
CA ASP A 14 7.42 20.63 29.52
C ASP A 14 7.40 19.47 28.53
N THR A 15 6.33 18.68 28.58
CA THR A 15 6.18 17.46 27.78
C THR A 15 5.17 17.70 26.67
N TYR A 16 5.65 17.61 25.44
CA TYR A 16 4.79 17.45 24.26
C TYR A 16 4.33 16.02 24.17
N ILE A 17 3.02 15.79 24.28
CA ILE A 17 2.44 14.48 23.99
C ILE A 17 2.23 14.42 22.48
N GLU A 18 3.08 13.70 21.80
CA GLU A 18 2.92 13.37 20.39
C GLU A 18 1.68 12.49 20.21
N LYS A 19 0.55 13.12 19.89
CA LYS A 19 -0.73 12.46 19.65
C LYS A 19 -0.89 12.00 18.19
N ASP A 20 0.16 12.13 17.37
CA ASP A 20 0.00 12.27 15.94
C ASP A 20 0.40 11.10 15.06
N SER A 21 1.11 10.08 15.53
CA SER A 21 1.56 9.02 14.62
C SER A 21 0.40 8.15 14.10
N ASN A 22 -0.51 7.74 14.97
CA ASN A 22 -1.63 6.87 14.58
C ASN A 22 -2.68 7.59 13.73
N ILE A 23 -2.94 8.88 14.02
CA ILE A 23 -3.93 9.68 13.25
C ILE A 23 -3.40 9.97 11.86
N ASN A 24 -2.10 10.24 11.71
CA ASN A 24 -1.48 10.47 10.40
C ASN A 24 -1.51 9.21 9.54
N ASP A 25 -1.24 8.05 10.11
CA ASP A 25 -1.25 6.76 9.41
C ASP A 25 -2.66 6.41 8.90
N ASP A 26 -3.70 6.67 9.69
CA ASP A 26 -5.08 6.43 9.27
C ASP A 26 -5.54 7.42 8.20
N VAL A 27 -5.14 8.68 8.29
CA VAL A 27 -5.42 9.67 7.24
C VAL A 27 -4.73 9.30 5.94
N GLU A 28 -3.48 8.84 6.01
CA GLU A 28 -2.73 8.41 4.83
C GLU A 28 -3.34 7.15 4.21
N ARG A 29 -3.75 6.18 5.02
CA ARG A 29 -4.51 5.02 4.57
C ARG A 29 -5.78 5.41 3.84
N LEU A 30 -6.57 6.34 4.39
CA LEU A 30 -7.81 6.81 3.77
C LEU A 30 -7.56 7.53 2.43
N ARG A 31 -6.46 8.27 2.31
CA ARG A 31 -6.06 8.90 1.04
C ARG A 31 -5.74 7.85 -0.02
N HIS A 32 -4.96 6.84 0.32
CA HIS A 32 -4.65 5.73 -0.58
C HIS A 32 -5.91 4.94 -0.95
N ALA A 33 -6.78 4.65 0.03
CA ALA A 33 -8.05 3.97 -0.22
C ALA A 33 -8.96 4.77 -1.15
N ALA A 34 -9.02 6.10 -0.98
CA ALA A 34 -9.79 6.98 -1.88
C ALA A 34 -9.27 6.89 -3.32
N THR A 35 -7.96 6.95 -3.51
CA THR A 35 -7.33 6.83 -4.84
C THR A 35 -7.60 5.47 -5.46
N ALA A 36 -7.40 4.38 -4.72
CA ALA A 36 -7.65 3.03 -5.18
C ALA A 36 -9.11 2.83 -5.59
N ASN A 37 -10.06 3.29 -4.78
CA ASN A 37 -11.49 3.21 -5.09
C ASN A 37 -11.89 4.03 -6.33
N LEU A 38 -11.32 5.23 -6.51
CA LEU A 38 -11.57 6.03 -7.71
C LEU A 38 -11.12 5.35 -9.00
N LEU A 39 -10.03 4.57 -8.93
CA LEU A 39 -9.49 3.86 -10.10
C LEU A 39 -10.21 2.53 -10.38
N THR A 40 -10.80 1.90 -9.37
CA THR A 40 -11.42 0.57 -9.50
C THR A 40 -12.93 0.62 -9.56
N ARG A 41 -13.57 1.65 -9.02
CA ARG A 41 -15.03 1.76 -8.86
C ARG A 41 -15.58 2.95 -9.64
N ARG A 42 -16.81 2.82 -10.14
CA ARG A 42 -17.53 3.87 -10.87
C ARG A 42 -18.57 4.61 -10.02
N ASP A 43 -18.83 4.11 -8.83
CA ASP A 43 -19.83 4.60 -7.88
C ASP A 43 -19.22 5.45 -6.75
N CYS A 44 -18.02 5.96 -6.95
CA CYS A 44 -17.29 6.75 -5.97
C CYS A 44 -17.30 8.24 -6.32
N VAL A 45 -17.50 9.08 -5.29
CA VAL A 45 -17.32 10.51 -5.33
C VAL A 45 -16.39 10.92 -4.18
N VAL A 46 -15.34 11.65 -4.49
CA VAL A 46 -14.40 12.17 -3.48
C VAL A 46 -14.57 13.65 -3.32
N VAL A 47 -14.75 14.08 -2.07
CA VAL A 47 -14.76 15.50 -1.68
C VAL A 47 -13.49 15.77 -0.89
N ALA A 48 -12.64 16.67 -1.40
CA ALA A 48 -11.34 16.94 -0.82
C ALA A 48 -11.00 18.44 -0.91
N THR A 49 -10.04 18.88 -0.11
CA THR A 49 -9.47 20.23 -0.23
C THR A 49 -8.50 20.29 -1.40
N VAL A 50 -8.32 21.48 -1.97
CA VAL A 50 -7.39 21.68 -3.10
C VAL A 50 -5.95 21.28 -2.77
N SER A 51 -5.57 21.27 -1.50
CA SER A 51 -4.24 20.86 -1.05
C SER A 51 -3.93 19.39 -1.34
N CYS A 52 -4.93 18.55 -1.57
CA CYS A 52 -4.73 17.12 -1.88
C CYS A 52 -4.12 16.88 -3.28
N ILE A 53 -4.19 17.85 -4.20
CA ILE A 53 -3.65 17.72 -5.56
C ILE A 53 -2.17 18.14 -5.68
N TYR A 54 -1.60 18.73 -4.64
CA TYR A 54 -0.20 19.14 -4.65
C TYR A 54 0.73 17.95 -4.36
N GLY A 55 1.73 17.73 -5.19
CA GLY A 55 2.75 16.70 -5.01
C GLY A 55 2.31 15.29 -5.41
N LEU A 56 1.12 15.13 -5.99
CA LEU A 56 0.69 13.86 -6.57
C LEU A 56 1.27 13.71 -7.97
N GLY A 57 1.69 12.49 -8.34
CA GLY A 57 1.90 12.10 -9.72
C GLY A 57 0.59 12.12 -10.51
N THR A 58 0.66 11.93 -11.82
CA THR A 58 -0.56 11.83 -12.62
C THR A 58 -1.32 10.54 -12.29
N PRO A 59 -2.66 10.53 -12.41
CA PRO A 59 -3.46 9.32 -12.24
C PRO A 59 -2.99 8.18 -13.16
N GLU A 60 -2.53 8.50 -14.36
CA GLU A 60 -2.01 7.54 -15.35
C GLU A 60 -0.71 6.88 -14.85
N GLU A 61 0.19 7.66 -14.25
CA GLU A 61 1.43 7.13 -13.69
C GLU A 61 1.16 6.22 -12.48
N TYR A 62 0.19 6.59 -11.65
CA TYR A 62 -0.21 5.78 -10.51
C TYR A 62 -0.89 4.47 -10.96
N ALA A 63 -1.84 4.56 -11.88
CA ALA A 63 -2.52 3.40 -12.45
C ALA A 63 -1.58 2.50 -13.26
N GLY A 64 -0.60 3.09 -13.96
CA GLY A 64 0.42 2.34 -14.72
C GLY A 64 1.37 1.53 -13.84
N ARG A 65 1.41 1.79 -12.54
CA ARG A 65 2.18 1.02 -11.54
C ARG A 65 1.33 0.02 -10.75
N MET A 66 0.05 -0.06 -11.02
CA MET A 66 -0.84 -1.03 -10.41
C MET A 66 -0.43 -2.44 -10.85
N LEU A 67 -0.31 -3.33 -9.89
CA LEU A 67 -0.05 -4.74 -10.13
C LEU A 67 -1.36 -5.52 -10.09
N PHE A 68 -1.65 -6.22 -11.17
CA PHE A 68 -2.76 -7.17 -11.24
C PHE A 68 -2.23 -8.59 -11.14
N LEU A 69 -2.74 -9.35 -10.18
CA LEU A 69 -2.41 -10.75 -9.96
C LEU A 69 -3.68 -11.60 -10.02
N LYS A 70 -3.56 -12.79 -10.57
CA LYS A 70 -4.64 -13.78 -10.58
C LYS A 70 -4.08 -15.20 -10.40
N GLU A 71 -4.92 -16.09 -9.88
CA GLU A 71 -4.61 -17.52 -9.79
C GLU A 71 -4.35 -18.10 -11.18
N GLY A 72 -3.41 -19.03 -11.27
CA GLY A 72 -2.94 -19.62 -12.52
C GLY A 72 -1.99 -18.73 -13.34
N GLN A 73 -1.65 -17.53 -12.83
CA GLN A 73 -0.69 -16.65 -13.51
C GLN A 73 0.72 -17.19 -13.34
N GLN A 74 1.45 -17.26 -14.46
CA GLN A 74 2.87 -17.58 -14.46
C GLN A 74 3.68 -16.32 -14.15
N ILE A 75 4.34 -16.32 -13.02
CA ILE A 75 5.22 -15.25 -12.57
C ILE A 75 6.24 -15.81 -11.59
N ASP A 76 7.50 -15.48 -11.78
CA ASP A 76 8.56 -15.84 -10.84
C ASP A 76 8.37 -15.07 -9.52
N ARG A 77 8.50 -15.79 -8.40
CA ARG A 77 8.34 -15.19 -7.06
C ARG A 77 9.28 -14.00 -6.85
N ASP A 78 10.54 -14.12 -7.25
CA ASP A 78 11.53 -13.06 -7.05
C ASP A 78 11.25 -11.85 -7.96
N GLU A 79 10.63 -12.07 -9.11
CA GLU A 79 10.10 -10.99 -9.94
C GLU A 79 8.99 -10.24 -9.25
N LEU A 80 8.02 -10.95 -8.64
CA LEU A 80 6.97 -10.34 -7.83
C LEU A 80 7.54 -9.49 -6.69
N LEU A 81 8.56 -10.00 -5.99
CA LEU A 81 9.21 -9.24 -4.90
C LEU A 81 9.86 -7.95 -5.40
N ARG A 82 10.52 -7.99 -6.58
CA ARG A 82 11.08 -6.78 -7.21
C ARG A 82 10.00 -5.77 -7.58
N MET A 83 8.84 -6.25 -8.08
CA MET A 83 7.70 -5.38 -8.35
C MET A 83 7.21 -4.68 -7.08
N PHE A 84 7.07 -5.38 -5.95
CA PHE A 84 6.68 -4.77 -4.68
C PHE A 84 7.66 -3.68 -4.23
N VAL A 85 8.97 -3.94 -4.34
CA VAL A 85 9.98 -2.91 -4.02
C VAL A 85 9.86 -1.70 -4.95
N SER A 86 9.63 -1.91 -6.25
CA SER A 86 9.44 -0.82 -7.22
C SER A 86 8.18 0.01 -6.93
N MET A 87 7.18 -0.61 -6.32
CA MET A 87 5.95 0.02 -5.85
C MET A 87 6.08 0.68 -4.47
N GLN A 88 7.30 0.76 -3.93
CA GLN A 88 7.65 1.38 -2.64
C GLN A 88 7.21 0.58 -1.39
N TYR A 89 6.86 -0.69 -1.54
CA TYR A 89 6.70 -1.58 -0.40
C TYR A 89 8.05 -2.02 0.15
N LYS A 90 8.12 -2.24 1.46
CA LYS A 90 9.34 -2.65 2.15
C LYS A 90 9.25 -4.10 2.60
N ARG A 91 10.31 -4.87 2.39
CA ARG A 91 10.40 -6.20 2.96
C ARG A 91 10.64 -6.13 4.46
N ASN A 92 9.80 -6.80 5.23
CA ASN A 92 9.99 -6.95 6.66
C ASN A 92 9.40 -8.29 7.12
N ASP A 93 10.27 -9.27 7.31
CA ASP A 93 9.85 -10.62 7.69
C ASP A 93 9.57 -10.74 9.20
N ILE A 94 9.92 -9.72 10.01
CA ILE A 94 9.77 -9.70 11.46
C ILE A 94 8.56 -8.86 11.88
N ALA A 95 8.54 -7.59 11.51
CA ALA A 95 7.45 -6.66 11.82
C ALA A 95 6.55 -6.48 10.60
N PHE A 96 5.48 -7.26 10.53
CA PHE A 96 4.54 -7.26 9.43
C PHE A 96 3.47 -6.19 9.66
N THR A 97 3.67 -5.04 9.03
CA THR A 97 2.83 -3.84 9.17
C THR A 97 2.39 -3.31 7.81
N ARG A 98 1.48 -2.33 7.78
CA ARG A 98 1.05 -1.68 6.53
C ARG A 98 2.24 -1.15 5.72
N GLY A 99 2.18 -1.35 4.41
CA GLY A 99 3.25 -0.97 3.50
C GLY A 99 4.45 -1.91 3.51
N THR A 100 4.33 -3.07 4.17
CA THR A 100 5.37 -4.09 4.15
C THR A 100 4.89 -5.39 3.52
N PHE A 101 5.83 -6.17 3.03
CA PHE A 101 5.63 -7.55 2.62
C PHE A 101 6.64 -8.47 3.31
N ARG A 102 6.28 -9.73 3.45
CA ARG A 102 7.14 -10.77 3.98
C ARG A 102 7.09 -12.03 3.12
N VAL A 103 8.11 -12.85 3.25
CA VAL A 103 8.24 -14.09 2.47
C VAL A 103 8.49 -15.26 3.41
N ARG A 104 7.74 -16.33 3.23
CA ARG A 104 7.89 -17.58 3.98
C ARG A 104 7.78 -18.75 3.02
N GLY A 105 8.92 -19.28 2.58
CA GLY A 105 8.95 -20.34 1.58
C GLY A 105 8.32 -19.90 0.25
N ASP A 106 7.29 -20.59 -0.18
CA ASP A 106 6.55 -20.31 -1.42
C ASP A 106 5.36 -19.37 -1.21
N THR A 107 5.27 -18.77 -0.03
CA THR A 107 4.19 -17.83 0.34
C THR A 107 4.74 -16.43 0.48
N VAL A 108 4.08 -15.49 -0.19
CA VAL A 108 4.32 -14.05 -0.09
C VAL A 108 3.10 -13.39 0.53
N GLU A 109 3.29 -12.57 1.54
CA GLU A 109 2.22 -11.82 2.18
C GLU A 109 2.54 -10.32 2.15
N ILE A 110 1.54 -9.50 1.85
CA ILE A 110 1.66 -8.04 1.78
C ILE A 110 0.48 -7.38 2.48
N ILE A 111 0.74 -6.31 3.25
CA ILE A 111 -0.32 -5.44 3.75
C ILE A 111 -0.29 -4.16 2.94
N PRO A 112 -1.26 -3.96 2.02
CA PRO A 112 -1.37 -2.72 1.28
C PRO A 112 -1.51 -1.51 2.20
N VAL A 113 -1.00 -0.35 1.78
CA VAL A 113 -1.08 0.88 2.59
C VAL A 113 -2.50 1.40 2.79
N TYR A 114 -3.44 0.98 1.94
CA TYR A 114 -4.84 1.38 1.93
C TYR A 114 -5.79 0.35 2.56
N GLU A 115 -5.26 -0.81 3.01
CA GLU A 115 -6.03 -1.91 3.58
C GLU A 115 -5.60 -2.21 5.02
N GLU A 116 -6.48 -2.88 5.75
CA GLU A 116 -6.18 -3.43 7.08
C GLU A 116 -5.88 -4.92 7.03
N LEU A 117 -6.38 -5.59 6.01
CA LEU A 117 -6.15 -7.01 5.76
C LEU A 117 -4.87 -7.21 4.95
N ALA A 118 -4.23 -8.33 5.19
CA ALA A 118 -3.11 -8.77 4.39
C ALA A 118 -3.59 -9.62 3.20
N ILE A 119 -2.85 -9.55 2.11
CA ILE A 119 -3.03 -10.41 0.94
C ILE A 119 -1.94 -11.47 1.01
N ARG A 120 -2.33 -12.73 0.95
CA ARG A 120 -1.44 -13.89 0.85
C ARG A 120 -1.48 -14.42 -0.57
N ILE A 121 -0.30 -14.63 -1.13
CA ILE A 121 -0.09 -15.18 -2.47
C ILE A 121 0.75 -16.43 -2.30
N GLU A 122 0.18 -17.56 -2.62
CA GLU A 122 0.82 -18.87 -2.51
C GLU A 122 1.25 -19.33 -3.91
N PHE A 123 2.48 -19.81 -4.02
CA PHE A 123 3.10 -20.25 -5.25
C PHE A 123 3.23 -21.76 -5.30
N PHE A 124 3.01 -22.32 -6.48
CA PHE A 124 3.42 -23.65 -6.82
C PHE A 124 4.41 -23.58 -8.00
N GLY A 125 5.71 -23.66 -7.69
CA GLY A 125 6.75 -23.33 -8.67
C GLY A 125 6.69 -21.86 -9.07
N ASP A 126 6.56 -21.58 -10.36
CA ASP A 126 6.45 -20.23 -10.92
C ASP A 126 5.00 -19.85 -11.28
N GLU A 127 4.03 -20.50 -10.64
CA GLU A 127 2.62 -20.24 -10.84
C GLU A 127 1.97 -19.79 -9.53
N ILE A 128 1.10 -18.78 -9.58
CA ILE A 128 0.26 -18.40 -8.45
C ILE A 128 -0.84 -19.46 -8.30
N ASP A 129 -0.75 -20.24 -7.22
CA ASP A 129 -1.69 -21.32 -6.92
C ASP A 129 -2.92 -20.78 -6.21
N HIS A 130 -2.74 -19.91 -5.21
CA HIS A 130 -3.83 -19.41 -4.39
C HIS A 130 -3.62 -17.98 -3.94
N ILE A 131 -4.71 -17.18 -3.93
CA ILE A 131 -4.70 -15.83 -3.37
C ILE A 131 -5.81 -15.72 -2.32
N SER A 132 -5.48 -15.21 -1.14
CA SER A 132 -6.44 -15.03 -0.06
C SER A 132 -6.17 -13.74 0.73
N THR A 133 -7.22 -13.21 1.34
CA THR A 133 -7.11 -12.15 2.34
C THR A 133 -7.12 -12.73 3.74
N LEU A 134 -6.31 -12.15 4.61
CA LEU A 134 -6.19 -12.64 5.98
C LEU A 134 -6.02 -11.51 6.99
N HIS A 135 -6.35 -11.81 8.24
CA HIS A 135 -6.10 -10.89 9.34
C HIS A 135 -4.61 -10.93 9.70
N PRO A 136 -3.88 -9.80 9.63
CA PRO A 136 -2.42 -9.79 9.73
C PRO A 136 -1.88 -10.21 11.09
N LEU A 137 -2.66 -10.06 12.17
CA LEU A 137 -2.25 -10.41 13.53
C LEU A 137 -2.51 -11.88 13.86
N THR A 138 -3.67 -12.41 13.47
CA THR A 138 -4.07 -13.80 13.80
C THR A 138 -3.65 -14.77 12.71
N GLY A 139 -3.54 -14.31 11.47
CA GLY A 139 -3.29 -15.16 10.31
C GLY A 139 -4.54 -15.89 9.79
N ASP A 140 -5.70 -15.59 10.37
CA ASP A 140 -6.97 -16.20 9.93
C ASP A 140 -7.32 -15.72 8.52
N VAL A 141 -7.63 -16.67 7.64
CA VAL A 141 -8.11 -16.40 6.30
C VAL A 141 -9.54 -15.87 6.39
N ILE A 142 -9.77 -14.72 5.79
CA ILE A 142 -11.06 -14.03 5.76
C ILE A 142 -11.81 -14.40 4.49
N ASP A 143 -11.13 -14.31 3.33
CA ASP A 143 -11.76 -14.57 2.04
C ASP A 143 -10.75 -15.13 1.03
N HIS A 144 -11.28 -15.77 0.01
CA HIS A 144 -10.54 -16.25 -1.15
C HIS A 144 -10.72 -15.28 -2.32
N GLU A 145 -9.62 -14.78 -2.83
CA GLU A 145 -9.59 -13.77 -3.88
C GLU A 145 -8.91 -14.32 -5.14
N PRO A 146 -9.66 -14.84 -6.12
CA PRO A 146 -9.05 -15.43 -7.32
C PRO A 146 -8.25 -14.43 -8.15
N GLN A 147 -8.43 -13.15 -7.89
CA GLN A 147 -7.66 -12.06 -8.49
C GLN A 147 -7.60 -10.86 -7.56
N VAL A 148 -6.51 -10.11 -7.62
CA VAL A 148 -6.30 -8.93 -6.77
C VAL A 148 -5.56 -7.82 -7.52
N HIS A 149 -5.90 -6.58 -7.18
CA HIS A 149 -5.18 -5.39 -7.62
C HIS A 149 -4.41 -4.82 -6.44
N ILE A 150 -3.12 -4.61 -6.63
CA ILE A 150 -2.24 -4.00 -5.62
C ILE A 150 -1.74 -2.67 -6.17
N PHE A 151 -2.02 -1.59 -5.44
CA PHE A 151 -1.61 -0.24 -5.80
C PHE A 151 -0.30 0.14 -5.13
N PRO A 152 0.46 1.10 -5.69
CA PRO A 152 1.70 1.57 -5.09
C PRO A 152 1.53 2.07 -3.66
N ALA A 153 2.55 1.87 -2.83
CA ALA A 153 2.59 2.34 -1.44
C ALA A 153 2.82 3.85 -1.33
N SER A 154 3.07 4.55 -2.43
CA SER A 154 3.28 5.99 -2.46
C SER A 154 2.53 6.63 -3.62
N HIS A 155 1.90 7.77 -3.37
CA HIS A 155 1.30 8.62 -4.40
C HIS A 155 2.34 9.43 -5.21
N TYR A 156 3.58 9.52 -4.69
CA TYR A 156 4.63 10.26 -5.35
C TYR A 156 5.19 9.45 -6.52
N ALA A 157 5.08 9.99 -7.72
CA ALA A 157 5.87 9.52 -8.84
C ALA A 157 7.32 9.84 -8.52
N VAL A 158 8.14 8.82 -8.25
CA VAL A 158 9.58 8.99 -8.34
C VAL A 158 9.88 9.07 -9.83
N SER A 159 9.86 10.29 -10.36
CA SER A 159 10.36 10.57 -11.70
C SER A 159 11.87 10.31 -11.64
N TYR A 160 12.27 9.11 -12.07
CA TYR A 160 13.64 8.92 -12.50
C TYR A 160 13.78 9.68 -13.82
N THR A 161 14.04 10.98 -13.71
CA THR A 161 14.66 11.70 -14.82
C THR A 161 15.99 10.98 -15.06
N HIS A 162 16.04 10.19 -16.11
CA HIS A 162 17.29 9.82 -16.74
C HIS A 162 18.00 11.12 -17.08
N LEU A 163 18.93 11.53 -16.24
CA LEU A 163 19.97 12.46 -16.59
C LEU A 163 20.83 11.73 -17.62
N THR A 164 20.40 11.77 -18.89
CA THR A 164 21.34 11.58 -19.98
C THR A 164 22.22 12.83 -19.97
N LEU A 165 23.41 12.66 -19.42
CA LEU A 165 24.47 13.64 -19.63
C LEU A 165 24.72 13.75 -21.13
N PRO A 166 24.67 14.95 -21.73
CA PRO A 166 25.10 15.12 -23.09
C PRO A 166 26.61 14.89 -23.14
N THR A 167 27.04 14.03 -24.04
CA THR A 167 28.43 13.87 -24.48
C THR A 167 28.91 15.11 -25.18
#